data_efcac6ccda71ee56fc5bb22a02ffa286
#
_entry.id   efcac6ccda71ee56fc5bb22a02ffa286
#
_cell.length_a   1.000
_cell.length_b   1.000
_cell.length_c   1.000
_cell.angle_alpha   90.00
_cell.angle_beta   90.00
_cell.angle_gamma   90.00
#
_symmetry.space_group_name_H-M   'P 1'
#
loop_
_entity.id
_entity.type
_entity.pdbx_description
1 polymer ?
#
loop_
_entity_poly.entity_id
_entity_poly.type
_entity_poly.pdbx_seq_one_letter_code
_entity_poly.pdbx_strand_id
1 'polypeptide(L)'
;MKKNYFIIGAAIILMGLAAATIRSERALSGFTEGSPAIKSASSLTFGPEGVLFIGDSQGATVYAIDTKDSKRNSQAQATEIQNIDQKIAASLGTTPDKVTITDMAVNPLSKRIYFAVQSSDGTPVILRLDKGKLQSVPLKDISYSSIALNNVPAEDAKDQRGRSMRVAAISDIAYSDGKLMLSGISNQEFASTFRSIPYPFNTKQESASLEIYHAAHGRFETNAPIRTFTTSMINGKNHLVASYTCTPLVVFALDDLKPGTHIKGRTVAEMGNGNTPVDILTLSDGGEKYLLMANSSRPATKLKHKDIESFQGSLIEKVTSTYAGVPFEVSARKNVTQMDKLDDSRVVLIQKSTAGSVDLLTINGKDL
;
A
#
# COMPACT_ATOMS: atom_id res chain seq x y z
N MET A 1 1.80 12.38 54.28
CA MET A 1 1.40 12.64 52.87
C MET A 1 2.07 11.70 51.80
N LYS A 2 2.52 10.47 52.15
CA LYS A 2 3.20 9.56 51.17
C LYS A 2 2.34 8.39 50.68
N LYS A 3 1.10 8.19 51.13
CA LYS A 3 0.26 7.02 50.74
C LYS A 3 -0.61 7.23 49.50
N ASN A 4 -0.88 8.47 49.08
CA ASN A 4 -1.81 8.72 47.95
C ASN A 4 -1.20 8.62 46.56
N TYR A 5 0.11 8.76 46.43
CA TYR A 5 0.80 8.66 45.11
C TYR A 5 0.87 7.24 44.56
N PHE A 6 0.92 6.21 45.43
CA PHE A 6 0.93 4.80 45.03
C PHE A 6 -0.43 4.34 44.48
N ILE A 7 -1.51 4.86 45.00
CA ILE A 7 -2.87 4.48 44.57
C ILE A 7 -3.18 5.11 43.19
N ILE A 8 -2.76 6.35 42.94
CA ILE A 8 -2.97 7.03 41.67
C ILE A 8 -2.12 6.36 40.55
N GLY A 9 -0.87 6.00 40.85
CA GLY A 9 -0.02 5.28 39.89
C GLY A 9 -0.57 3.91 39.48
N ALA A 10 -1.07 3.14 40.48
CA ALA A 10 -1.66 1.82 40.22
C ALA A 10 -2.98 1.91 39.41
N ALA A 11 -3.81 2.92 39.67
CA ALA A 11 -5.05 3.14 38.92
C ALA A 11 -4.81 3.55 37.46
N ILE A 12 -3.79 4.37 37.19
CA ILE A 12 -3.40 4.77 35.83
C ILE A 12 -2.86 3.56 35.05
N ILE A 13 -2.05 2.71 35.68
CA ILE A 13 -1.53 1.49 35.08
C ILE A 13 -2.65 0.50 34.76
N LEU A 14 -3.60 0.30 35.68
CA LEU A 14 -4.76 -0.58 35.46
C LEU A 14 -5.68 -0.07 34.35
N MET A 15 -5.96 1.22 34.30
CA MET A 15 -6.74 1.81 33.20
C MET A 15 -6.02 1.72 31.85
N GLY A 16 -4.70 1.88 31.81
CA GLY A 16 -3.90 1.71 30.60
C GLY A 16 -3.90 0.27 30.07
N LEU A 17 -3.81 -0.71 30.95
CA LEU A 17 -3.89 -2.14 30.61
C LEU A 17 -5.28 -2.53 30.10
N ALA A 18 -6.35 -2.07 30.78
CA ALA A 18 -7.72 -2.33 30.36
C ALA A 18 -8.02 -1.71 28.98
N ALA A 19 -7.59 -0.48 28.75
CA ALA A 19 -7.77 0.18 27.46
C ALA A 19 -7.01 -0.53 26.31
N ALA A 20 -5.80 -1.03 26.57
CA ALA A 20 -5.01 -1.79 25.59
C ALA A 20 -5.69 -3.13 25.28
N THR A 21 -6.21 -3.85 26.27
CA THR A 21 -6.94 -5.12 26.08
C THR A 21 -8.20 -4.91 25.24
N ILE A 22 -9.02 -3.91 25.56
CA ILE A 22 -10.25 -3.59 24.80
C ILE A 22 -9.92 -3.23 23.35
N ARG A 23 -8.83 -2.51 23.11
CA ARG A 23 -8.40 -2.13 21.77
C ARG A 23 -7.97 -3.34 20.93
N SER A 24 -7.23 -4.26 21.54
CA SER A 24 -6.82 -5.52 20.91
C SER A 24 -8.01 -6.41 20.59
N GLU A 25 -8.93 -6.62 21.54
CA GLU A 25 -10.16 -7.39 21.33
C GLU A 25 -11.01 -6.81 20.19
N ARG A 26 -11.13 -5.48 20.11
CA ARG A 26 -11.88 -4.83 19.04
C ARG A 26 -11.19 -5.01 17.66
N ALA A 27 -9.88 -4.96 17.60
CA ALA A 27 -9.13 -5.15 16.36
C ALA A 27 -9.26 -6.57 15.79
N LEU A 28 -9.42 -7.57 16.66
CA LEU A 28 -9.57 -8.98 16.30
C LEU A 28 -11.04 -9.46 16.30
N SER A 29 -11.99 -8.53 16.33
CA SER A 29 -13.42 -8.90 16.28
C SER A 29 -13.76 -9.57 14.96
N GLY A 30 -14.46 -10.71 15.01
CA GLY A 30 -14.82 -11.49 13.83
C GLY A 30 -13.71 -12.41 13.31
N PHE A 31 -12.61 -12.56 14.05
CA PHE A 31 -11.57 -13.52 13.70
C PHE A 31 -12.00 -14.95 14.07
N THR A 32 -11.52 -15.91 13.28
CA THR A 32 -11.66 -17.35 13.49
C THR A 32 -10.30 -18.01 13.39
N GLU A 33 -10.11 -19.14 14.08
CA GLU A 33 -8.93 -19.97 13.91
C GLU A 33 -9.08 -20.88 12.70
N GLY A 34 -8.03 -21.01 11.88
CA GLY A 34 -8.07 -21.88 10.72
C GLY A 34 -6.95 -21.61 9.70
N SER A 35 -7.12 -22.20 8.52
CA SER A 35 -6.15 -22.09 7.43
C SER A 35 -6.82 -21.41 6.23
N PRO A 36 -6.66 -20.10 6.04
CA PRO A 36 -7.27 -19.38 4.93
C PRO A 36 -6.73 -19.86 3.58
N ALA A 37 -7.61 -19.96 2.58
CA ALA A 37 -7.25 -20.40 1.22
C ALA A 37 -6.73 -19.20 0.38
N ILE A 38 -5.59 -18.64 0.77
CA ILE A 38 -4.96 -17.51 0.07
C ILE A 38 -4.34 -18.02 -1.23
N LYS A 39 -4.82 -17.52 -2.39
CA LYS A 39 -4.32 -17.88 -3.72
C LYS A 39 -3.15 -17.01 -4.17
N SER A 40 -3.10 -15.76 -3.71
CA SER A 40 -2.01 -14.82 -4.01
C SER A 40 -1.86 -13.81 -2.86
N ALA A 41 -0.66 -13.25 -2.72
CA ALA A 41 -0.41 -12.10 -1.86
C ALA A 41 0.08 -10.95 -2.75
N SER A 42 -0.85 -10.18 -3.31
CA SER A 42 -0.55 -9.15 -4.31
C SER A 42 -0.26 -7.78 -3.69
N SER A 43 -0.78 -7.53 -2.49
CA SER A 43 -0.55 -6.28 -1.76
C SER A 43 -0.68 -6.50 -0.25
N LEU A 44 0.06 -5.71 0.52
CA LEU A 44 0.12 -5.76 1.98
C LEU A 44 -0.14 -4.37 2.57
N THR A 45 -0.83 -4.31 3.69
CA THR A 45 -0.85 -3.13 4.55
C THR A 45 -1.11 -3.52 5.99
N PHE A 46 -0.71 -2.67 6.93
CA PHE A 46 -0.99 -2.89 8.34
C PHE A 46 -2.19 -2.08 8.81
N GLY A 47 -3.02 -2.73 9.61
CA GLY A 47 -4.12 -2.14 10.35
C GLY A 47 -3.81 -1.94 11.84
N PRO A 48 -4.85 -1.83 12.67
CA PRO A 48 -4.68 -1.63 14.09
C PRO A 48 -4.04 -2.86 14.76
N GLU A 49 -3.31 -2.64 15.84
CA GLU A 49 -2.71 -3.66 16.72
C GLU A 49 -1.83 -4.70 15.99
N GLY A 50 -1.21 -4.31 14.84
CA GLY A 50 -0.34 -5.21 14.07
C GLY A 50 -1.08 -6.24 13.23
N VAL A 51 -2.37 -6.06 12.99
CA VAL A 51 -3.11 -6.85 12.00
C VAL A 51 -2.54 -6.59 10.62
N LEU A 52 -2.17 -7.64 9.92
CA LEU A 52 -1.71 -7.57 8.53
C LEU A 52 -2.87 -7.86 7.58
N PHE A 53 -3.15 -6.93 6.68
CA PHE A 53 -4.05 -7.16 5.55
C PHE A 53 -3.26 -7.70 4.35
N ILE A 54 -3.81 -8.74 3.74
CA ILE A 54 -3.28 -9.37 2.53
C ILE A 54 -4.34 -9.26 1.45
N GLY A 55 -4.01 -8.57 0.36
CA GLY A 55 -4.81 -8.52 -0.85
C GLY A 55 -4.56 -9.77 -1.70
N ASP A 56 -5.54 -10.63 -1.82
CA ASP A 56 -5.52 -11.79 -2.70
C ASP A 56 -6.30 -11.47 -3.98
N SER A 57 -5.61 -10.98 -5.00
CA SER A 57 -6.22 -10.63 -6.30
C SER A 57 -6.78 -11.87 -6.99
N GLN A 58 -6.10 -13.02 -6.96
CA GLN A 58 -6.57 -14.25 -7.60
C GLN A 58 -7.82 -14.79 -6.91
N GLY A 59 -7.84 -14.80 -5.57
CA GLY A 59 -9.01 -15.15 -4.77
C GLY A 59 -10.09 -14.08 -4.74
N ALA A 60 -9.77 -12.82 -5.16
CA ALA A 60 -10.60 -11.62 -5.00
C ALA A 60 -11.11 -11.46 -3.56
N THR A 61 -10.22 -11.65 -2.62
CA THR A 61 -10.51 -11.66 -1.19
C THR A 61 -9.45 -10.84 -0.46
N VAL A 62 -9.84 -10.14 0.58
CA VAL A 62 -8.87 -9.58 1.52
C VAL A 62 -8.91 -10.38 2.80
N TYR A 63 -7.74 -10.75 3.26
CA TYR A 63 -7.53 -11.42 4.55
C TYR A 63 -6.93 -10.43 5.54
N ALA A 64 -7.41 -10.48 6.78
CA ALA A 64 -6.81 -9.83 7.94
C ALA A 64 -6.26 -10.92 8.84
N ILE A 65 -4.96 -10.93 9.11
CA ILE A 65 -4.32 -11.95 9.95
C ILE A 65 -3.74 -11.33 11.21
N ASP A 66 -3.86 -12.05 12.33
CA ASP A 66 -3.20 -11.69 13.58
C ASP A 66 -1.73 -12.10 13.52
N THR A 67 -0.85 -11.14 13.31
CA THR A 67 0.60 -11.40 13.27
C THR A 67 1.22 -11.59 14.64
N LYS A 68 0.48 -11.31 15.72
CA LYS A 68 0.98 -11.22 17.12
C LYS A 68 2.17 -10.27 17.27
N ASP A 69 2.28 -9.29 16.36
CA ASP A 69 3.35 -8.29 16.30
C ASP A 69 2.81 -6.89 16.63
N SER A 70 2.20 -6.76 17.81
CA SER A 70 1.57 -5.52 18.30
C SER A 70 2.48 -4.69 19.22
N LYS A 71 3.65 -5.20 19.57
CA LYS A 71 4.56 -4.49 20.48
C LYS A 71 5.16 -3.26 19.82
N ARG A 72 4.88 -2.10 20.38
CA ARG A 72 5.39 -0.82 19.88
C ARG A 72 6.92 -0.72 20.06
N ASN A 73 7.59 -0.33 18.99
CA ASN A 73 9.01 0.02 18.96
C ASN A 73 9.14 1.50 18.54
N SER A 74 9.65 2.34 19.43
CA SER A 74 9.86 3.77 19.14
C SER A 74 11.14 4.06 18.36
N GLN A 75 12.07 3.08 18.33
CA GLN A 75 13.38 3.23 17.67
C GLN A 75 13.46 2.31 16.45
N ALA A 76 13.00 2.80 15.31
CA ALA A 76 13.22 2.12 14.05
C ALA A 76 14.71 2.16 13.69
N GLN A 77 15.34 1.00 13.60
CA GLN A 77 16.73 0.88 13.16
C GLN A 77 16.80 0.98 11.64
N ALA A 78 17.81 1.70 11.14
CA ALA A 78 18.15 1.67 9.74
C ALA A 78 18.59 0.24 9.37
N THR A 79 18.15 -0.20 8.20
CA THR A 79 18.45 -1.55 7.69
C THR A 79 19.12 -1.40 6.34
N GLU A 80 20.23 -2.09 6.15
CA GLU A 80 20.91 -2.26 4.88
C GLU A 80 21.23 -3.74 4.69
N ILE A 81 20.61 -4.38 3.70
CA ILE A 81 20.80 -5.79 3.41
C ILE A 81 21.03 -5.96 1.92
N GLN A 82 22.22 -6.37 1.53
CA GLN A 82 22.53 -6.71 0.15
C GLN A 82 21.96 -8.08 -0.22
N ASN A 83 21.53 -8.22 -1.47
CA ASN A 83 20.99 -9.44 -2.06
C ASN A 83 19.83 -10.01 -1.23
N ILE A 84 18.84 -9.18 -0.90
CA ILE A 84 17.68 -9.62 -0.11
C ILE A 84 16.88 -10.72 -0.81
N ASP A 85 16.81 -10.71 -2.13
CA ASP A 85 16.19 -11.75 -2.97
C ASP A 85 16.86 -13.12 -2.77
N GLN A 86 18.20 -13.16 -2.73
CA GLN A 86 18.95 -14.39 -2.46
C GLN A 86 18.71 -14.89 -1.04
N LYS A 87 18.65 -13.97 -0.06
CA LYS A 87 18.37 -14.34 1.34
C LYS A 87 16.95 -14.87 1.52
N ILE A 88 15.97 -14.26 0.84
CA ILE A 88 14.59 -14.73 0.81
C ILE A 88 14.54 -16.13 0.18
N ALA A 89 15.13 -16.32 -1.00
CA ALA A 89 15.16 -17.60 -1.67
C ALA A 89 15.84 -18.70 -0.81
N ALA A 90 16.98 -18.39 -0.21
CA ALA A 90 17.67 -19.30 0.68
C ALA A 90 16.83 -19.68 1.92
N SER A 91 16.09 -18.72 2.50
CA SER A 91 15.18 -18.99 3.63
C SER A 91 14.02 -19.91 3.25
N LEU A 92 13.66 -19.97 1.98
CA LEU A 92 12.62 -20.84 1.42
C LEU A 92 13.17 -22.13 0.80
N GLY A 93 14.48 -22.36 0.86
CA GLY A 93 15.14 -23.56 0.30
C GLY A 93 15.14 -23.61 -1.23
N THR A 94 15.16 -22.43 -1.90
CA THR A 94 15.07 -22.33 -3.35
C THR A 94 16.07 -21.30 -3.91
N THR A 95 15.94 -20.94 -5.18
CA THR A 95 16.79 -19.98 -5.90
C THR A 95 16.05 -18.68 -6.22
N PRO A 96 16.75 -17.53 -6.39
CA PRO A 96 16.13 -16.22 -6.60
C PRO A 96 15.22 -16.14 -7.83
N ASP A 97 15.49 -16.90 -8.88
CA ASP A 97 14.68 -16.99 -10.10
C ASP A 97 13.32 -17.66 -9.89
N LYS A 98 13.14 -18.36 -8.76
CA LYS A 98 11.91 -19.05 -8.38
C LYS A 98 11.06 -18.30 -7.37
N VAL A 99 11.43 -17.10 -7.00
CA VAL A 99 10.68 -16.26 -6.07
C VAL A 99 10.50 -14.85 -6.62
N THR A 100 9.34 -14.27 -6.39
CA THR A 100 9.06 -12.87 -6.71
C THR A 100 8.58 -12.16 -5.46
N ILE A 101 9.24 -11.09 -5.06
CA ILE A 101 8.72 -10.20 -4.02
C ILE A 101 7.60 -9.38 -4.68
N THR A 102 6.36 -9.65 -4.27
CA THR A 102 5.17 -9.02 -4.86
C THR A 102 4.83 -7.72 -4.16
N ASP A 103 5.12 -7.63 -2.85
CA ASP A 103 4.91 -6.42 -2.06
C ASP A 103 5.74 -6.44 -0.78
N MET A 104 5.85 -5.26 -0.14
CA MET A 104 6.54 -5.06 1.13
C MET A 104 5.77 -4.07 2.00
N ALA A 105 5.59 -4.39 3.28
CA ALA A 105 4.96 -3.51 4.25
C ALA A 105 5.77 -3.42 5.55
N VAL A 106 5.84 -2.23 6.13
CA VAL A 106 6.44 -2.00 7.44
C VAL A 106 5.36 -1.93 8.51
N ASN A 107 5.46 -2.78 9.52
CA ASN A 107 4.54 -2.70 10.66
C ASN A 107 4.74 -1.36 11.40
N PRO A 108 3.73 -0.48 11.45
CA PRO A 108 3.88 0.85 12.05
C PRO A 108 4.13 0.81 13.56
N LEU A 109 3.81 -0.32 14.23
CA LEU A 109 4.05 -0.50 15.65
C LEU A 109 5.46 -1.03 15.93
N SER A 110 5.78 -2.21 15.42
CA SER A 110 7.05 -2.90 15.72
C SER A 110 8.23 -2.44 14.88
N LYS A 111 7.95 -1.77 13.76
CA LYS A 111 8.93 -1.36 12.73
C LYS A 111 9.60 -2.54 12.03
N ARG A 112 9.03 -3.75 12.14
CA ARG A 112 9.47 -4.91 11.37
C ARG A 112 8.96 -4.82 9.94
N ILE A 113 9.76 -5.34 9.02
CA ILE A 113 9.47 -5.34 7.58
C ILE A 113 8.88 -6.70 7.22
N TYR A 114 7.78 -6.68 6.49
CA TYR A 114 7.10 -7.87 5.98
C TYR A 114 7.18 -7.88 4.46
N PHE A 115 7.36 -9.08 3.89
CA PHE A 115 7.42 -9.31 2.47
C PHE A 115 6.33 -10.28 2.05
N ALA A 116 5.56 -9.92 1.05
CA ALA A 116 4.79 -10.87 0.27
C ALA A 116 5.70 -11.45 -0.81
N VAL A 117 5.76 -12.76 -0.87
CA VAL A 117 6.59 -13.50 -1.82
C VAL A 117 5.73 -14.52 -2.54
N GLN A 118 5.80 -14.52 -3.85
CA GLN A 118 5.18 -15.53 -4.70
C GLN A 118 6.22 -16.52 -5.16
N SER A 119 6.04 -17.79 -4.83
CA SER A 119 6.87 -18.88 -5.35
C SER A 119 6.49 -19.21 -6.81
N SER A 120 7.40 -19.80 -7.57
CA SER A 120 7.18 -20.16 -8.98
C SER A 120 6.06 -21.21 -9.19
N ASP A 121 5.72 -21.97 -8.15
CA ASP A 121 4.57 -22.88 -8.15
C ASP A 121 3.23 -22.20 -7.85
N GLY A 122 3.24 -20.86 -7.66
CA GLY A 122 2.05 -20.10 -7.34
C GLY A 122 1.76 -19.97 -5.84
N THR A 123 2.54 -20.59 -4.95
CA THR A 123 2.29 -20.53 -3.50
C THR A 123 2.68 -19.17 -2.93
N PRO A 124 1.75 -18.43 -2.26
CA PRO A 124 2.10 -17.21 -1.56
C PRO A 124 2.75 -17.51 -0.21
N VAL A 125 3.77 -16.75 0.12
CA VAL A 125 4.48 -16.81 1.40
C VAL A 125 4.62 -15.41 1.98
N ILE A 126 4.41 -15.28 3.29
CA ILE A 126 4.71 -14.05 4.02
C ILE A 126 5.95 -14.27 4.87
N LEU A 127 6.93 -13.40 4.70
CA LEU A 127 8.15 -13.38 5.51
C LEU A 127 8.20 -12.11 6.34
N ARG A 128 8.76 -12.19 7.53
CA ARG A 128 9.05 -11.06 8.41
C ARG A 128 10.55 -10.95 8.64
N LEU A 129 11.08 -9.76 8.49
CA LEU A 129 12.46 -9.44 8.88
C LEU A 129 12.46 -8.89 10.30
N ASP A 130 13.15 -9.58 11.19
CA ASP A 130 13.37 -9.14 12.56
C ASP A 130 14.88 -9.22 12.89
N LYS A 131 15.50 -8.07 13.18
CA LYS A 131 16.92 -7.97 13.53
C LYS A 131 17.85 -8.69 12.53
N GLY A 132 17.59 -8.50 11.25
CA GLY A 132 18.37 -9.08 10.15
C GLY A 132 18.08 -10.56 9.85
N LYS A 133 17.12 -11.18 10.55
CA LYS A 133 16.71 -12.57 10.31
C LYS A 133 15.34 -12.64 9.65
N LEU A 134 15.24 -13.40 8.59
CA LEU A 134 13.97 -13.73 7.93
C LEU A 134 13.27 -14.85 8.71
N GLN A 135 11.98 -14.67 8.95
CA GLN A 135 11.11 -15.62 9.64
C GLN A 135 9.83 -15.79 8.83
N SER A 136 9.37 -17.01 8.65
CA SER A 136 8.07 -17.27 8.03
C SER A 136 6.94 -16.82 8.95
N VAL A 137 5.96 -16.12 8.39
CA VAL A 137 4.69 -15.82 9.05
C VAL A 137 3.72 -16.91 8.63
N PRO A 138 3.21 -17.72 9.57
CA PRO A 138 2.31 -18.82 9.22
C PRO A 138 1.04 -18.31 8.51
N LEU A 139 0.59 -19.05 7.50
CA LEU A 139 -0.71 -18.86 6.83
C LEU A 139 -1.63 -20.07 7.05
N LYS A 140 -1.25 -20.99 7.95
CA LYS A 140 -2.06 -22.14 8.37
C LYS A 140 -2.20 -22.14 9.88
N ASP A 141 -3.36 -22.59 10.36
CA ASP A 141 -3.68 -22.66 11.79
C ASP A 141 -3.46 -21.32 12.50
N ILE A 142 -4.04 -20.27 11.93
CA ILE A 142 -3.89 -18.89 12.39
C ILE A 142 -5.24 -18.26 12.71
N SER A 143 -5.19 -17.20 13.51
CA SER A 143 -6.32 -16.33 13.74
C SER A 143 -6.47 -15.33 12.60
N TYR A 144 -7.60 -15.33 11.90
CA TYR A 144 -7.85 -14.47 10.74
C TYR A 144 -9.32 -14.11 10.58
N SER A 145 -9.57 -13.06 9.83
CA SER A 145 -10.87 -12.78 9.22
C SER A 145 -10.69 -12.45 7.73
N SER A 146 -11.76 -12.55 6.94
CA SER A 146 -11.68 -12.28 5.51
C SER A 146 -12.96 -11.67 4.97
N ILE A 147 -12.82 -11.00 3.82
CA ILE A 147 -13.95 -10.48 3.05
C ILE A 147 -13.72 -10.72 1.56
N ALA A 148 -14.63 -11.47 0.94
CA ALA A 148 -14.66 -11.62 -0.51
C ALA A 148 -15.18 -10.35 -1.16
N LEU A 149 -14.54 -9.89 -2.23
CA LEU A 149 -14.92 -8.66 -2.93
C LEU A 149 -16.08 -8.89 -3.89
N ASN A 150 -17.00 -7.94 -3.91
CA ASN A 150 -18.11 -7.90 -4.84
C ASN A 150 -17.68 -7.32 -6.21
N ASN A 151 -18.44 -7.65 -7.26
CA ASN A 151 -18.27 -7.06 -8.61
C ASN A 151 -16.83 -7.15 -9.13
N VAL A 152 -16.21 -8.31 -9.01
CA VAL A 152 -14.84 -8.54 -9.49
C VAL A 152 -14.84 -9.23 -10.85
N PRO A 153 -13.80 -9.08 -11.68
CA PRO A 153 -13.66 -9.83 -12.92
C PRO A 153 -13.74 -11.34 -12.67
N ALA A 154 -14.30 -12.11 -13.57
CA ALA A 154 -14.30 -13.57 -13.51
C ALA A 154 -12.84 -14.11 -13.52
N GLU A 155 -12.62 -15.32 -12.99
CA GLU A 155 -11.27 -15.90 -12.89
C GLU A 155 -10.59 -16.04 -14.25
N ASP A 156 -11.35 -16.34 -15.30
CA ASP A 156 -10.92 -16.51 -16.68
C ASP A 156 -11.02 -15.26 -17.55
N ALA A 157 -11.54 -14.15 -17.00
CA ALA A 157 -11.68 -12.89 -17.73
C ALA A 157 -10.33 -12.35 -18.21
N LYS A 158 -10.26 -11.99 -19.50
CA LYS A 158 -9.07 -11.47 -20.16
C LYS A 158 -9.33 -10.12 -20.79
N ASP A 159 -8.31 -9.28 -20.81
CA ASP A 159 -8.32 -8.02 -21.55
C ASP A 159 -8.15 -8.26 -23.09
N GLN A 160 -8.22 -7.19 -23.87
CA GLN A 160 -8.04 -7.24 -25.34
C GLN A 160 -6.66 -7.78 -25.77
N ARG A 161 -5.68 -7.84 -24.87
CA ARG A 161 -4.33 -8.38 -25.10
C ARG A 161 -4.18 -9.80 -24.56
N GLY A 162 -5.26 -10.45 -24.11
CA GLY A 162 -5.28 -11.80 -23.57
C GLY A 162 -4.71 -11.92 -22.14
N ARG A 163 -4.48 -10.82 -21.42
CA ARG A 163 -3.95 -10.82 -20.05
C ARG A 163 -5.10 -10.99 -19.06
N SER A 164 -4.89 -11.76 -17.99
CA SER A 164 -5.88 -11.93 -16.94
C SER A 164 -6.30 -10.59 -16.34
N MET A 165 -7.59 -10.33 -16.31
CA MET A 165 -8.15 -9.18 -15.61
C MET A 165 -8.25 -9.42 -14.10
N ARG A 166 -8.37 -10.69 -13.67
CA ARG A 166 -8.52 -11.08 -12.27
C ARG A 166 -7.35 -10.60 -11.40
N VAL A 167 -6.11 -10.64 -11.92
CA VAL A 167 -4.92 -10.17 -11.20
C VAL A 167 -4.92 -8.68 -10.87
N ALA A 168 -5.80 -7.90 -11.50
CA ALA A 168 -6.00 -6.48 -11.22
C ALA A 168 -7.26 -6.22 -10.36
N ALA A 169 -7.94 -7.25 -9.85
CA ALA A 169 -9.09 -7.07 -8.95
C ALA A 169 -8.71 -6.30 -7.67
N ILE A 170 -7.48 -6.48 -7.19
CA ILE A 170 -6.82 -5.67 -6.16
C ILE A 170 -5.47 -5.25 -6.73
N SER A 171 -5.23 -3.96 -6.87
CA SER A 171 -3.95 -3.42 -7.36
C SER A 171 -3.13 -2.76 -6.26
N ASP A 172 -3.79 -2.23 -5.23
CA ASP A 172 -3.14 -1.65 -4.06
C ASP A 172 -4.12 -1.57 -2.89
N ILE A 173 -3.62 -1.58 -1.64
CA ILE A 173 -4.41 -1.49 -0.42
C ILE A 173 -3.77 -0.55 0.61
N ALA A 174 -4.60 0.17 1.35
CA ALA A 174 -4.17 0.99 2.48
C ALA A 174 -5.21 0.96 3.60
N TYR A 175 -4.78 1.16 4.83
CA TYR A 175 -5.68 1.28 5.97
C TYR A 175 -5.62 2.68 6.57
N SER A 176 -6.75 3.32 6.71
CA SER A 176 -6.89 4.62 7.38
C SER A 176 -8.28 4.77 7.99
N ASP A 177 -8.37 5.45 9.14
CA ASP A 177 -9.61 5.89 9.76
C ASP A 177 -10.68 4.77 9.95
N GLY A 178 -10.23 3.57 10.35
CA GLY A 178 -11.12 2.43 10.58
C GLY A 178 -11.64 1.77 9.30
N LYS A 179 -11.07 2.08 8.15
CA LYS A 179 -11.45 1.52 6.87
C LYS A 179 -10.24 0.97 6.13
N LEU A 180 -10.42 -0.17 5.49
CA LEU A 180 -9.51 -0.67 4.48
C LEU A 180 -9.93 -0.07 3.13
N MET A 181 -9.00 0.56 2.47
CA MET A 181 -9.14 1.18 1.16
C MET A 181 -8.46 0.30 0.12
N LEU A 182 -9.12 0.05 -1.00
CA LEU A 182 -8.60 -0.80 -2.08
C LEU A 182 -8.80 -0.13 -3.43
N SER A 183 -7.79 -0.18 -4.25
CA SER A 183 -7.88 0.10 -5.66
C SER A 183 -7.85 -1.19 -6.49
N GLY A 184 -8.42 -1.15 -7.69
CA GLY A 184 -8.42 -2.27 -8.61
C GLY A 184 -9.40 -2.08 -9.75
N ILE A 185 -9.83 -3.19 -10.34
CA ILE A 185 -10.89 -3.18 -11.36
C ILE A 185 -12.11 -4.00 -10.93
N SER A 186 -13.25 -3.61 -11.44
CA SER A 186 -14.51 -4.34 -11.31
C SER A 186 -14.92 -4.96 -12.64
N ASN A 187 -16.01 -5.74 -12.62
CA ASN A 187 -16.69 -6.26 -13.81
C ASN A 187 -17.80 -5.35 -14.31
N GLN A 188 -17.85 -4.10 -13.82
CA GLN A 188 -18.85 -3.11 -14.22
C GLN A 188 -18.40 -2.35 -15.49
N GLU A 189 -19.30 -1.57 -16.09
CA GLU A 189 -19.03 -0.76 -17.27
C GLU A 189 -17.78 0.12 -17.12
N PHE A 190 -17.66 0.81 -16.00
CA PHE A 190 -16.46 1.58 -15.65
C PHE A 190 -15.62 0.75 -14.68
N ALA A 191 -14.65 0.02 -15.23
CA ALA A 191 -13.93 -0.99 -14.48
C ALA A 191 -12.97 -0.43 -13.39
N SER A 192 -12.38 0.76 -13.63
CA SER A 192 -11.52 1.39 -12.61
C SER A 192 -12.31 1.66 -11.33
N THR A 193 -11.88 1.09 -10.21
CA THR A 193 -12.71 1.04 -8.99
C THR A 193 -11.87 1.33 -7.75
N PHE A 194 -12.44 2.12 -6.86
CA PHE A 194 -11.97 2.30 -5.50
C PHE A 194 -13.01 1.76 -4.52
N ARG A 195 -12.57 0.98 -3.55
CA ARG A 195 -13.42 0.37 -2.51
C ARG A 195 -13.02 0.86 -1.13
N SER A 196 -14.01 1.04 -0.28
CA SER A 196 -13.85 1.38 1.14
C SER A 196 -14.61 0.36 1.97
N ILE A 197 -13.91 -0.39 2.81
CA ILE A 197 -14.44 -1.49 3.59
C ILE A 197 -14.21 -1.20 5.07
N PRO A 198 -15.27 -1.07 5.89
CA PRO A 198 -15.13 -0.91 7.32
C PRO A 198 -14.35 -2.07 7.96
N TYR A 199 -13.53 -1.75 8.94
CA TYR A 199 -12.80 -2.76 9.71
C TYR A 199 -13.07 -2.55 11.23
N PRO A 200 -13.35 -3.60 12.01
CA PRO A 200 -13.41 -5.04 11.63
C PRO A 200 -14.43 -5.34 10.52
N PHE A 201 -14.12 -6.38 9.71
CA PHE A 201 -14.93 -6.70 8.56
C PHE A 201 -16.38 -7.03 8.92
N ASN A 202 -17.28 -6.50 8.11
CA ASN A 202 -18.69 -6.86 8.07
C ASN A 202 -19.09 -7.05 6.59
N THR A 203 -20.35 -7.22 6.30
CA THR A 203 -20.83 -7.42 4.92
C THR A 203 -20.83 -6.15 4.07
N LYS A 204 -20.57 -4.98 4.67
CA LYS A 204 -20.66 -3.69 3.98
C LYS A 204 -19.40 -3.45 3.14
N GLN A 205 -19.59 -3.23 1.84
CA GLN A 205 -18.55 -2.83 0.92
C GLN A 205 -19.05 -1.63 0.12
N GLU A 206 -18.34 -0.53 0.22
CA GLU A 206 -18.63 0.69 -0.53
C GLU A 206 -17.66 0.77 -1.70
N SER A 207 -18.17 1.06 -2.91
CA SER A 207 -17.34 1.22 -4.10
C SER A 207 -17.82 2.35 -4.97
N ALA A 208 -16.86 3.06 -5.58
CA ALA A 208 -17.08 4.07 -6.61
C ALA A 208 -16.25 3.72 -7.84
N SER A 209 -16.77 3.99 -9.03
CA SER A 209 -15.99 3.91 -10.26
C SER A 209 -15.26 5.21 -10.52
N LEU A 210 -14.10 5.12 -11.17
CA LEU A 210 -13.20 6.24 -11.36
C LEU A 210 -12.97 6.52 -12.85
N GLU A 211 -12.90 7.81 -13.19
CA GLU A 211 -12.53 8.30 -14.50
C GLU A 211 -11.41 9.31 -14.36
N ILE A 212 -10.41 9.24 -15.22
CA ILE A 212 -9.32 10.21 -15.28
C ILE A 212 -9.18 10.78 -16.68
N TYR A 213 -8.75 12.03 -16.81
CA TYR A 213 -8.20 12.51 -18.06
C TYR A 213 -6.71 12.20 -18.08
N HIS A 214 -6.29 11.29 -18.95
CA HIS A 214 -4.89 10.93 -19.13
C HIS A 214 -4.28 11.84 -20.18
N ALA A 215 -3.62 12.90 -19.74
CA ALA A 215 -3.20 13.98 -20.63
C ALA A 215 -2.11 13.53 -21.63
N ALA A 216 -1.24 12.61 -21.27
CA ALA A 216 -0.28 12.01 -22.21
C ALA A 216 -0.96 11.26 -23.37
N HIS A 217 -2.14 10.65 -23.12
CA HIS A 217 -2.95 9.97 -24.13
C HIS A 217 -3.97 10.90 -24.79
N GLY A 218 -4.30 12.05 -24.17
CA GLY A 218 -5.27 13.02 -24.67
C GLY A 218 -6.72 12.52 -24.64
N ARG A 219 -7.08 11.71 -23.64
CA ARG A 219 -8.42 11.10 -23.54
C ARG A 219 -8.81 10.77 -22.10
N PHE A 220 -10.09 10.59 -21.90
CA PHE A 220 -10.62 10.01 -20.66
C PHE A 220 -10.41 8.49 -20.62
N GLU A 221 -10.11 7.97 -19.44
CA GLU A 221 -9.91 6.54 -19.18
C GLU A 221 -10.71 6.11 -17.93
N THR A 222 -11.45 5.01 -18.07
CA THR A 222 -12.35 4.46 -17.04
C THR A 222 -12.05 3.02 -16.67
N ASN A 223 -11.10 2.37 -17.38
CA ASN A 223 -10.83 0.94 -17.25
C ASN A 223 -9.42 0.64 -16.70
N ALA A 224 -8.56 1.64 -16.60
CA ALA A 224 -7.22 1.48 -16.04
C ALA A 224 -7.29 1.40 -14.51
N PRO A 225 -6.70 0.39 -13.85
CA PRO A 225 -6.60 0.39 -12.41
C PRO A 225 -5.63 1.46 -11.92
N ILE A 226 -5.91 2.06 -10.77
CA ILE A 226 -4.89 2.74 -9.98
C ILE A 226 -3.78 1.72 -9.73
N ARG A 227 -2.53 2.11 -9.89
CA ARG A 227 -1.37 1.23 -9.63
C ARG A 227 -0.90 1.33 -8.20
N THR A 228 -0.91 2.54 -7.66
CA THR A 228 -0.60 2.82 -6.27
C THR A 228 -1.29 4.10 -5.83
N PHE A 229 -1.59 4.23 -4.55
CA PHE A 229 -2.22 5.42 -3.98
C PHE A 229 -1.79 5.68 -2.54
N THR A 230 -1.98 6.90 -2.11
CA THR A 230 -1.92 7.31 -0.70
C THR A 230 -3.09 8.23 -0.38
N THR A 231 -3.39 8.40 0.90
CA THR A 231 -4.34 9.42 1.35
C THR A 231 -3.59 10.64 1.85
N SER A 232 -4.09 11.83 1.56
CA SER A 232 -3.48 13.07 1.98
C SER A 232 -4.51 14.17 2.23
N MET A 233 -4.22 15.03 3.21
CA MET A 233 -5.02 16.22 3.48
C MET A 233 -4.60 17.32 2.51
N ILE A 234 -5.45 17.69 1.57
CA ILE A 234 -5.23 18.76 0.59
C ILE A 234 -6.29 19.84 0.83
N ASN A 235 -5.86 21.07 1.12
CA ASN A 235 -6.75 22.21 1.40
C ASN A 235 -7.85 21.91 2.43
N GLY A 236 -7.48 21.24 3.53
CA GLY A 236 -8.39 20.91 4.64
C GLY A 236 -9.37 19.76 4.37
N LYS A 237 -9.25 19.06 3.25
CA LYS A 237 -10.07 17.88 2.90
C LYS A 237 -9.21 16.65 2.64
N ASN A 238 -9.70 15.48 3.05
CA ASN A 238 -9.05 14.21 2.75
C ASN A 238 -9.20 13.86 1.27
N HIS A 239 -8.07 13.53 0.62
CA HIS A 239 -8.02 13.11 -0.77
C HIS A 239 -7.34 11.75 -0.92
N LEU A 240 -7.82 10.99 -1.88
CA LEU A 240 -7.07 9.92 -2.50
C LEU A 240 -6.12 10.56 -3.52
N VAL A 241 -4.83 10.32 -3.39
CA VAL A 241 -3.80 10.71 -4.36
C VAL A 241 -3.31 9.45 -5.04
N ALA A 242 -3.63 9.30 -6.30
CA ALA A 242 -3.48 8.06 -7.05
C ALA A 242 -2.61 8.24 -8.28
N SER A 243 -1.87 7.20 -8.66
CA SER A 243 -1.14 7.17 -9.91
C SER A 243 -1.44 5.88 -10.69
N TYR A 244 -1.44 6.01 -12.01
CA TYR A 244 -1.78 4.98 -12.98
C TYR A 244 -0.58 4.64 -13.87
N THR A 245 -0.69 3.63 -14.70
CA THR A 245 0.33 3.36 -15.72
C THR A 245 0.56 4.59 -16.61
N CYS A 246 1.78 4.87 -16.99
CA CYS A 246 2.26 6.11 -17.61
C CYS A 246 2.26 7.32 -16.67
N THR A 247 2.08 7.09 -15.38
CA THR A 247 2.29 8.02 -14.26
C THR A 247 1.54 9.36 -14.30
N PRO A 248 0.25 9.43 -14.71
CA PRO A 248 -0.57 10.55 -14.32
C PRO A 248 -0.77 10.54 -12.81
N LEU A 249 -0.63 11.70 -12.16
CA LEU A 249 -0.99 11.90 -10.77
C LEU A 249 -2.38 12.52 -10.70
N VAL A 250 -3.29 11.85 -10.00
CA VAL A 250 -4.70 12.23 -9.95
C VAL A 250 -5.18 12.32 -8.52
N VAL A 251 -5.95 13.33 -8.19
CA VAL A 251 -6.55 13.52 -6.87
C VAL A 251 -8.07 13.40 -6.95
N PHE A 252 -8.64 12.70 -5.94
CA PHE A 252 -10.08 12.55 -5.75
C PHE A 252 -10.41 12.94 -4.31
N ALA A 253 -11.43 13.76 -4.09
CA ALA A 253 -11.90 14.02 -2.74
C ALA A 253 -12.54 12.73 -2.17
N LEU A 254 -12.09 12.26 -1.01
CA LEU A 254 -12.60 11.01 -0.42
C LEU A 254 -14.10 11.10 -0.10
N ASP A 255 -14.60 12.30 0.22
CA ASP A 255 -16.03 12.52 0.50
C ASP A 255 -16.93 12.33 -0.73
N ASP A 256 -16.37 12.42 -1.94
CA ASP A 256 -17.09 12.22 -3.18
C ASP A 256 -17.15 10.73 -3.61
N LEU A 257 -16.26 9.90 -3.08
CA LEU A 257 -16.16 8.47 -3.37
C LEU A 257 -17.25 7.68 -2.63
N LYS A 258 -18.51 8.00 -2.94
CA LYS A 258 -19.71 7.38 -2.33
C LYS A 258 -20.09 6.10 -3.06
N PRO A 259 -20.81 5.18 -2.38
CA PRO A 259 -21.29 3.95 -3.00
C PRO A 259 -22.07 4.20 -4.30
N GLY A 260 -21.67 3.52 -5.38
CA GLY A 260 -22.35 3.57 -6.66
C GLY A 260 -22.13 4.85 -7.50
N THR A 261 -21.28 5.77 -7.05
CA THR A 261 -20.94 6.97 -7.83
C THR A 261 -19.89 6.67 -8.89
N HIS A 262 -19.92 7.49 -9.96
CA HIS A 262 -18.87 7.56 -10.98
C HIS A 262 -18.17 8.92 -10.85
N ILE A 263 -16.88 8.91 -10.49
CA ILE A 263 -16.15 10.12 -10.12
C ILE A 263 -15.03 10.41 -11.10
N LYS A 264 -15.01 11.64 -11.62
CA LYS A 264 -13.90 12.17 -12.41
C LYS A 264 -12.84 12.75 -11.50
N GLY A 265 -11.64 12.18 -11.58
CA GLY A 265 -10.49 12.69 -10.86
C GLY A 265 -9.90 13.94 -11.50
N ARG A 266 -9.26 14.72 -10.70
CA ARG A 266 -8.51 15.89 -11.13
C ARG A 266 -7.07 15.47 -11.41
N THR A 267 -6.69 15.39 -12.69
CA THR A 267 -5.29 15.08 -13.08
C THR A 267 -4.43 16.31 -12.82
N VAL A 268 -3.49 16.19 -11.90
CA VAL A 268 -2.67 17.31 -11.43
C VAL A 268 -1.26 17.31 -12.01
N ALA A 269 -0.76 16.14 -12.44
CA ALA A 269 0.54 16.05 -13.11
C ALA A 269 0.59 14.88 -14.08
N GLU A 270 1.43 15.00 -15.10
CA GLU A 270 1.97 13.92 -15.93
C GLU A 270 3.46 13.79 -15.63
N MET A 271 3.89 12.61 -15.19
CA MET A 271 5.22 12.41 -14.64
C MET A 271 6.08 11.46 -15.48
N GLY A 272 5.68 11.25 -16.73
CA GLY A 272 6.44 10.53 -17.75
C GLY A 272 5.76 9.24 -18.21
N ASN A 273 5.45 9.20 -19.51
CA ASN A 273 4.90 8.03 -20.17
C ASN A 273 5.89 6.85 -20.24
N GLY A 274 5.40 5.65 -20.59
CA GLY A 274 6.20 4.43 -20.66
C GLY A 274 6.73 3.95 -19.30
N ASN A 275 6.08 4.30 -18.22
CA ASN A 275 6.45 4.05 -16.83
C ASN A 275 5.26 3.51 -16.03
N THR A 276 5.53 2.78 -14.97
CA THR A 276 4.51 2.33 -14.00
C THR A 276 4.93 2.78 -12.62
N PRO A 277 4.07 3.50 -11.88
CA PRO A 277 4.33 3.79 -10.48
C PRO A 277 4.32 2.47 -9.68
N VAL A 278 5.22 2.37 -8.73
CA VAL A 278 5.36 1.20 -7.85
C VAL A 278 4.68 1.47 -6.53
N ASP A 279 5.13 2.51 -5.83
CA ASP A 279 4.57 2.95 -4.57
C ASP A 279 4.54 4.47 -4.48
N ILE A 280 3.60 5.01 -3.68
CA ILE A 280 3.49 6.42 -3.37
C ILE A 280 3.28 6.62 -1.86
N LEU A 281 4.10 7.45 -1.25
CA LEU A 281 4.10 7.71 0.19
C LEU A 281 4.03 9.20 0.49
N THR A 282 3.35 9.55 1.59
CA THR A 282 3.42 10.89 2.18
C THR A 282 4.45 10.90 3.31
N LEU A 283 5.44 11.75 3.17
CA LEU A 283 6.51 11.97 4.15
C LEU A 283 6.54 13.43 4.62
N SER A 284 7.25 13.68 5.71
CA SER A 284 7.52 15.05 6.17
C SER A 284 8.96 15.19 6.62
N ASP A 285 9.59 16.29 6.28
CA ASP A 285 10.91 16.67 6.73
C ASP A 285 10.92 18.15 7.10
N GLY A 286 11.40 18.47 8.31
CA GLY A 286 11.45 19.87 8.79
C GLY A 286 10.11 20.62 8.79
N GLY A 287 8.97 19.89 8.84
CA GLY A 287 7.62 20.46 8.77
C GLY A 287 7.08 20.62 7.34
N GLU A 288 7.88 20.41 6.31
CA GLU A 288 7.43 20.35 4.91
C GLU A 288 6.96 18.93 4.58
N LYS A 289 5.73 18.81 4.04
CA LYS A 289 5.17 17.56 3.56
C LYS A 289 5.44 17.40 2.07
N TYR A 290 5.71 16.18 1.66
CA TYR A 290 5.89 15.83 0.24
C TYR A 290 5.41 14.41 -0.06
N LEU A 291 5.09 14.19 -1.31
CA LEU A 291 4.85 12.86 -1.86
C LEU A 291 6.16 12.34 -2.46
N LEU A 292 6.46 11.09 -2.17
CA LEU A 292 7.53 10.34 -2.79
C LEU A 292 6.91 9.21 -3.60
N MET A 293 7.22 9.11 -4.89
CA MET A 293 6.72 8.05 -5.77
C MET A 293 7.88 7.28 -6.38
N ALA A 294 7.88 5.96 -6.16
CA ALA A 294 8.80 5.04 -6.81
C ALA A 294 8.26 4.63 -8.19
N ASN A 295 9.16 4.39 -9.13
CA ASN A 295 8.85 4.16 -10.53
C ASN A 295 9.60 2.94 -11.09
N SER A 296 8.94 2.16 -11.96
CA SER A 296 9.49 0.93 -12.53
C SER A 296 10.66 1.14 -13.49
N SER A 297 10.60 2.19 -14.31
CA SER A 297 11.58 2.45 -15.38
C SER A 297 12.19 3.86 -15.35
N ARG A 298 11.76 4.68 -14.39
CA ARG A 298 12.29 6.03 -14.18
C ARG A 298 12.79 6.18 -12.73
N PRO A 299 13.61 7.18 -12.42
CA PRO A 299 13.97 7.48 -11.05
C PRO A 299 12.73 7.78 -10.20
N ALA A 300 12.86 7.62 -8.89
CA ALA A 300 11.85 8.08 -7.96
C ALA A 300 11.64 9.60 -8.08
N THR A 301 10.42 10.05 -7.79
CA THR A 301 10.04 11.47 -7.92
C THR A 301 9.49 12.00 -6.61
N LYS A 302 9.75 13.26 -6.31
CA LYS A 302 9.36 13.95 -5.10
C LYS A 302 8.55 15.19 -5.45
N LEU A 303 7.33 15.29 -4.91
CA LEU A 303 6.43 16.43 -5.12
C LEU A 303 6.19 17.11 -3.78
N LYS A 304 6.31 18.43 -3.71
CA LYS A 304 5.95 19.18 -2.52
C LYS A 304 4.43 19.22 -2.38
N HIS A 305 3.95 18.93 -1.20
CA HIS A 305 2.50 18.88 -0.93
C HIS A 305 1.83 20.25 -1.21
N LYS A 306 2.48 21.34 -0.85
CA LYS A 306 2.02 22.71 -1.13
C LYS A 306 1.81 23.02 -2.62
N ASP A 307 2.60 22.39 -3.50
CA ASP A 307 2.47 22.60 -4.95
C ASP A 307 1.20 21.92 -5.48
N ILE A 308 0.83 20.76 -4.90
CA ILE A 308 -0.45 20.10 -5.18
C ILE A 308 -1.62 20.92 -4.63
N GLU A 309 -1.49 21.48 -3.44
CA GLU A 309 -2.51 22.34 -2.81
C GLU A 309 -2.75 23.64 -3.60
N SER A 310 -1.70 24.22 -4.15
CA SER A 310 -1.79 25.45 -4.94
C SER A 310 -2.28 25.23 -6.37
N PHE A 311 -2.18 24.01 -6.90
CA PHE A 311 -2.63 23.67 -8.25
C PHE A 311 -4.15 23.49 -8.28
N GLN A 312 -4.87 24.55 -8.66
CA GLN A 312 -6.35 24.58 -8.69
C GLN A 312 -6.95 23.98 -9.96
N GLY A 313 -6.15 23.78 -11.00
CA GLY A 313 -6.57 23.25 -12.30
C GLY A 313 -6.63 21.71 -12.35
N SER A 314 -6.99 21.23 -13.54
CA SER A 314 -6.83 19.85 -13.99
C SER A 314 -6.24 19.86 -15.38
N LEU A 315 -5.36 18.93 -15.68
CA LEU A 315 -4.93 18.70 -17.05
C LEU A 315 -6.10 18.08 -17.82
N ILE A 316 -6.65 18.80 -18.76
CA ILE A 316 -7.81 18.40 -19.59
C ILE A 316 -7.53 18.47 -21.09
N GLU A 317 -6.29 18.79 -21.47
CA GLU A 317 -5.81 18.84 -22.84
C GLU A 317 -4.63 17.88 -23.01
N LYS A 318 -4.46 17.37 -24.22
CA LYS A 318 -3.34 16.50 -24.55
C LYS A 318 -2.02 17.24 -24.38
N VAL A 319 -1.11 16.66 -23.59
CA VAL A 319 0.26 17.15 -23.45
C VAL A 319 1.20 16.41 -24.39
N THR A 320 2.09 17.16 -25.01
CA THR A 320 3.13 16.61 -25.92
C THR A 320 4.48 16.49 -25.24
N SER A 321 4.67 17.20 -24.13
CA SER A 321 5.86 17.12 -23.29
C SER A 321 5.83 15.84 -22.40
N THR A 322 7.02 15.38 -21.99
CA THR A 322 7.14 14.24 -21.07
C THR A 322 6.51 14.51 -19.72
N TYR A 323 6.52 15.78 -19.28
CA TYR A 323 6.07 16.24 -17.96
C TYR A 323 5.14 17.43 -18.10
N ALA A 324 4.11 17.49 -17.24
CA ALA A 324 3.16 18.60 -17.20
C ALA A 324 2.51 18.71 -15.80
N GLY A 325 1.94 19.87 -15.48
CA GLY A 325 1.18 20.11 -14.25
C GLY A 325 2.08 20.48 -13.08
N VAL A 326 1.79 19.93 -11.90
CA VAL A 326 2.52 20.19 -10.66
C VAL A 326 4.01 19.87 -10.83
N PRO A 327 4.93 20.78 -10.45
CA PRO A 327 6.36 20.51 -10.53
C PRO A 327 6.79 19.41 -9.55
N PHE A 328 7.83 18.68 -9.92
CA PHE A 328 8.42 17.64 -9.08
C PHE A 328 9.94 17.57 -9.28
N GLU A 329 10.61 17.06 -8.26
CA GLU A 329 12.04 16.80 -8.27
C GLU A 329 12.26 15.34 -8.68
N VAL A 330 13.32 15.07 -9.44
CA VAL A 330 13.73 13.72 -9.87
C VAL A 330 14.90 13.28 -9.01
N SER A 331 14.71 12.18 -8.29
CA SER A 331 15.73 11.57 -7.45
C SER A 331 16.86 10.93 -8.28
N ALA A 332 18.01 10.74 -7.65
CA ALA A 332 19.07 9.90 -8.23
C ALA A 332 18.74 8.39 -8.17
N ARG A 333 17.75 7.97 -7.40
CA ARG A 333 17.40 6.55 -7.18
C ARG A 333 16.54 6.00 -8.30
N LYS A 334 17.07 4.95 -8.94
CA LYS A 334 16.41 4.21 -10.04
C LYS A 334 16.15 2.77 -9.62
N ASN A 335 15.29 2.08 -10.36
CA ASN A 335 15.02 0.65 -10.20
C ASN A 335 14.54 0.27 -8.79
N VAL A 336 13.77 1.14 -8.16
CA VAL A 336 13.06 0.82 -6.93
C VAL A 336 11.90 -0.11 -7.28
N THR A 337 11.84 -1.26 -6.64
CA THR A 337 10.82 -2.29 -6.93
C THR A 337 9.75 -2.38 -5.86
N GLN A 338 10.04 -1.93 -4.63
CA GLN A 338 9.11 -1.82 -3.50
C GLN A 338 9.54 -0.67 -2.61
N MET A 339 8.59 -0.01 -1.97
CA MET A 339 8.88 1.06 -1.01
C MET A 339 7.77 1.17 0.03
N ASP A 340 8.13 1.31 1.31
CA ASP A 340 7.15 1.63 2.35
C ASP A 340 7.73 2.57 3.40
N LYS A 341 6.85 3.19 4.16
CA LYS A 341 7.15 4.19 5.18
C LYS A 341 7.68 3.53 6.47
N LEU A 342 8.92 3.84 6.85
CA LEU A 342 9.46 3.42 8.13
C LEU A 342 8.98 4.32 9.27
N ASP A 343 9.06 5.65 9.05
CA ASP A 343 8.55 6.71 9.92
C ASP A 343 8.27 7.97 9.08
N ASP A 344 8.04 9.11 9.73
CA ASP A 344 7.64 10.33 9.02
C ASP A 344 8.68 10.86 8.04
N SER A 345 9.96 10.55 8.24
CA SER A 345 11.08 11.06 7.44
C SER A 345 11.85 9.99 6.67
N ARG A 346 11.66 8.70 7.01
CA ARG A 346 12.43 7.60 6.43
C ARG A 346 11.55 6.57 5.74
N VAL A 347 12.10 6.00 4.69
CA VAL A 347 11.49 4.90 3.93
C VAL A 347 12.40 3.67 3.97
N VAL A 348 11.77 2.51 3.83
CA VAL A 348 12.43 1.26 3.46
C VAL A 348 12.12 1.03 1.98
N LEU A 349 13.12 0.68 1.19
CA LEU A 349 12.93 0.35 -0.22
C LEU A 349 13.74 -0.87 -0.62
N ILE A 350 13.24 -1.56 -1.63
CA ILE A 350 13.97 -2.60 -2.36
C ILE A 350 14.40 -1.99 -3.68
N GLN A 351 15.69 -2.02 -3.95
CA GLN A 351 16.30 -1.45 -5.15
C GLN A 351 17.14 -2.50 -5.89
N LYS A 352 16.95 -2.60 -7.20
CA LYS A 352 17.84 -3.37 -8.05
C LYS A 352 19.04 -2.51 -8.47
N SER A 353 20.23 -2.93 -8.11
CA SER A 353 21.46 -2.25 -8.48
C SER A 353 21.79 -2.43 -9.96
N THR A 354 22.67 -1.59 -10.50
CA THR A 354 23.17 -1.74 -11.87
C THR A 354 23.99 -3.03 -12.08
N ALA A 355 24.57 -3.58 -11.00
CA ALA A 355 25.27 -4.85 -11.00
C ALA A 355 24.31 -6.07 -10.91
N GLY A 356 22.98 -5.82 -10.74
CA GLY A 356 21.97 -6.86 -10.69
C GLY A 356 21.61 -7.36 -9.30
N SER A 357 22.28 -6.89 -8.21
CA SER A 357 21.86 -7.19 -6.83
C SER A 357 20.52 -6.52 -6.52
N VAL A 358 19.73 -7.17 -5.67
CA VAL A 358 18.48 -6.64 -5.13
C VAL A 358 18.71 -6.35 -3.65
N ASP A 359 18.72 -5.06 -3.29
CA ASP A 359 19.14 -4.63 -1.96
C ASP A 359 17.97 -3.99 -1.21
N LEU A 360 17.89 -4.26 0.09
CA LEU A 360 16.93 -3.63 1.01
C LEU A 360 17.64 -2.51 1.75
N LEU A 361 17.12 -1.30 1.65
CA LEU A 361 17.76 -0.09 2.16
C LEU A 361 16.78 0.75 2.97
N THR A 362 17.25 1.33 4.09
CA THR A 362 16.56 2.42 4.78
C THR A 362 17.19 3.75 4.37
N ILE A 363 16.39 4.69 3.91
CA ILE A 363 16.85 5.97 3.37
C ILE A 363 16.02 7.10 3.98
N ASN A 364 16.65 8.23 4.27
CA ASN A 364 15.90 9.46 4.55
C ASN A 364 15.21 9.96 3.29
N GLY A 365 13.94 10.32 3.39
CA GLY A 365 13.18 10.83 2.25
C GLY A 365 13.73 12.14 1.65
N LYS A 366 14.52 12.91 2.40
CA LYS A 366 15.23 14.07 1.87
C LYS A 366 16.38 13.72 0.94
N ASP A 367 16.94 12.50 1.07
CA ASP A 367 18.08 12.02 0.29
C ASP A 367 17.63 11.25 -0.98
N LEU A 368 16.29 11.27 -1.22
CA LEU A 368 15.63 10.67 -2.38
C LEU A 368 15.22 11.68 -3.44
#